data_eea43bec92043d9b1872d58d24df36f9
#
_entry.id   eea43bec92043d9b1872d58d24df36f9
#
_cell.length_a   1.000
_cell.length_b   1.000
_cell.length_c   1.000
_cell.angle_alpha   90.00
_cell.angle_beta   90.00
_cell.angle_gamma   90.00
#
_symmetry.space_group_name_H-M   'P 1'
#
loop_
_entity.id
_entity.type
_entity.pdbx_description
1 polymer ?
#
loop_
_entity_poly.entity_id
_entity_poly.type
_entity_poly.pdbx_seq_one_letter_code
_entity_poly.pdbx_strand_id
1 'polypeptide(L)'
;MRYANRIDANQNEIVEALRKQGATVRIISQGDGIPDLLVGYLGQTLLFEVKDGNKPPSGRKLTEAEQKFFDDWTGGVLAIVESVEQALDILAKV
;
A
#
# COMPACT_ATOMS: atom_id res chain seq x y z
N MET A 1 -18.46 -13.44 -10.79
CA MET A 1 -18.29 -12.46 -10.60
C MET A 1 -17.29 -12.23 -9.87
N ARG A 2 -16.98 -11.63 -9.84
CA ARG A 2 -16.07 -11.33 -9.29
C ARG A 2 -16.23 -10.67 -8.16
N TYR A 3 -15.82 -10.75 -7.31
CA TYR A 3 -15.86 -10.10 -6.45
C TYR A 3 -14.93 -9.37 -6.33
N ALA A 4 -15.09 -8.46 -6.25
CA ALA A 4 -14.14 -7.48 -6.22
C ALA A 4 -13.51 -7.38 -4.91
N ASN A 5 -12.25 -7.31 -4.90
CA ASN A 5 -11.57 -6.90 -3.72
C ASN A 5 -12.01 -5.50 -3.41
N ARG A 6 -12.27 -5.23 -2.17
CA ARG A 6 -12.56 -3.88 -1.78
C ARG A 6 -11.32 -3.06 -1.89
N ILE A 7 -11.43 -1.99 -2.63
CA ILE A 7 -10.36 -1.00 -2.78
C ILE A 7 -10.70 0.18 -1.89
N ASP A 8 -9.78 0.58 -1.03
CA ASP A 8 -10.01 1.73 -0.18
C ASP A 8 -10.17 2.99 -1.02
N ALA A 9 -11.05 3.88 -0.58
CA ALA A 9 -11.43 5.04 -1.37
C ALA A 9 -10.26 5.94 -1.75
N ASN A 10 -9.21 5.94 -0.95
CA ASN A 10 -8.04 6.78 -1.17
C ASN A 10 -6.95 6.14 -2.03
N GLN A 11 -7.14 4.90 -2.48
CA GLN A 11 -6.07 4.20 -3.20
C GLN A 11 -5.70 4.88 -4.51
N ASN A 12 -6.68 5.29 -5.29
CA ASN A 12 -6.39 5.89 -6.59
C ASN A 12 -5.59 7.18 -6.46
N GLU A 13 -5.92 8.02 -5.49
CA GLU A 13 -5.18 9.26 -5.32
C GLU A 13 -3.75 9.02 -4.85
N ILE A 14 -3.54 7.98 -4.05
CA ILE A 14 -2.19 7.60 -3.63
C ILE A 14 -1.38 7.14 -4.84
N VAL A 15 -1.98 6.27 -5.67
CA VAL A 15 -1.31 5.77 -6.87
C VAL A 15 -0.91 6.94 -7.78
N GLU A 16 -1.83 7.86 -8.03
CA GLU A 16 -1.56 9.00 -8.90
C GLU A 16 -0.46 9.90 -8.34
N ALA A 17 -0.50 10.14 -7.04
CA ALA A 17 0.51 10.98 -6.41
C ALA A 17 1.91 10.37 -6.51
N LEU A 18 2.01 9.06 -6.29
CA LEU A 18 3.28 8.36 -6.40
C LEU A 18 3.81 8.41 -7.83
N ARG A 19 2.94 8.20 -8.80
CA ARG A 19 3.34 8.24 -10.21
C ARG A 19 3.81 9.63 -10.62
N LYS A 20 3.20 10.66 -10.09
CA LYS A 20 3.63 12.04 -10.37
C LYS A 20 5.04 12.31 -9.87
N GLN A 21 5.48 11.62 -8.85
CA GLN A 21 6.83 11.75 -8.33
C GLN A 21 7.84 10.93 -9.13
N GLY A 22 7.39 10.17 -10.11
CA GLY A 22 8.27 9.36 -10.94
C GLY A 22 8.34 7.90 -10.53
N ALA A 23 7.52 7.48 -9.59
CA ALA A 23 7.52 6.07 -9.18
C ALA A 23 6.77 5.21 -10.19
N THR A 24 7.21 3.97 -10.35
CA THR A 24 6.44 2.94 -11.04
C THR A 24 5.52 2.31 -10.02
N VAL A 25 4.24 2.26 -10.32
CA VAL A 25 3.25 1.70 -9.39
C VAL A 25 2.35 0.72 -10.11
N ARG A 26 2.19 -0.47 -9.50
CA ARG A 26 1.23 -1.47 -9.98
C ARG A 26 0.36 -1.88 -8.81
N ILE A 27 -0.91 -2.08 -9.09
CA ILE A 27 -1.86 -2.59 -8.11
C ILE A 27 -1.77 -4.10 -8.15
N ILE A 28 -1.42 -4.70 -7.02
CA ILE A 28 -1.17 -6.14 -6.96
C ILE A 28 -2.06 -6.86 -5.94
N SER A 29 -3.09 -6.18 -5.44
CA SER A 29 -4.02 -6.77 -4.48
C SER A 29 -4.62 -8.05 -5.04
N GLN A 30 -4.43 -9.17 -4.35
CA GLN A 30 -4.97 -10.45 -4.82
C GLN A 30 -5.51 -11.29 -3.67
N GLY A 31 -5.68 -10.69 -2.50
CA GLY A 31 -6.06 -11.44 -1.31
C GLY A 31 -4.84 -12.11 -0.68
N ASP A 32 -5.07 -13.01 0.24
CA ASP A 32 -4.01 -13.75 0.95
C ASP A 32 -3.00 -12.84 1.66
N GLY A 33 -3.40 -11.63 1.98
CA GLY A 33 -2.55 -10.70 2.70
C GLY A 33 -1.51 -10.00 1.85
N ILE A 34 -1.52 -10.21 0.54
CA ILE A 34 -0.60 -9.52 -0.36
C ILE A 34 -0.89 -8.02 -0.31
N PRO A 35 0.16 -7.17 -0.16
CA PRO A 35 -0.05 -5.72 -0.15
C PRO A 35 -0.70 -5.20 -1.43
N ASP A 36 -1.29 -4.04 -1.34
CA ASP A 36 -2.06 -3.46 -2.45
C ASP A 36 -1.21 -2.96 -3.59
N LEU A 37 -0.05 -2.38 -3.29
CA LEU A 37 0.76 -1.70 -4.30
C LEU A 37 2.20 -2.17 -4.31
N LEU A 38 2.69 -2.40 -5.51
CA LEU A 38 4.12 -2.60 -5.78
C LEU A 38 4.65 -1.29 -6.31
N VAL A 39 5.68 -0.75 -5.68
CA VAL A 39 6.22 0.56 -6.02
C VAL A 39 7.72 0.45 -6.27
N GLY A 40 8.17 0.97 -7.39
CA GLY A 40 9.59 1.08 -7.70
C GLY A 40 9.98 2.55 -7.76
N TYR A 41 11.05 2.93 -7.05
CA TYR A 41 11.47 4.32 -7.03
C TYR A 41 12.95 4.41 -6.67
N LEU A 42 13.70 5.13 -7.47
CA LEU A 42 15.14 5.36 -7.27
C LEU A 42 15.91 4.07 -6.95
N GLY A 43 15.59 3.01 -7.69
CA GLY A 43 16.28 1.73 -7.51
C GLY A 43 15.78 0.91 -6.33
N GLN A 44 14.78 1.40 -5.61
CA GLN A 44 14.22 0.70 -4.45
C GLN A 44 12.89 0.06 -4.80
N THR A 45 12.59 -1.05 -4.16
CA THR A 45 11.29 -1.71 -4.27
C THR A 45 10.55 -1.55 -2.95
N LEU A 46 9.32 -1.05 -3.04
CA LEU A 46 8.50 -0.82 -1.85
C LEU A 46 7.16 -1.53 -2.04
N LEU A 47 6.60 -1.99 -0.94
CA LEU A 47 5.25 -2.56 -0.94
C LEU A 47 4.40 -1.75 0.03
N PHE A 48 3.25 -1.31 -0.44
CA PHE A 48 2.33 -0.51 0.38
C PHE A 48 1.01 -1.23 0.56
N GLU A 49 0.61 -1.35 1.81
CA GLU A 49 -0.74 -1.77 2.17
C GLU A 49 -1.55 -0.51 2.40
N VAL A 50 -2.59 -0.29 1.59
CA VAL A 50 -3.37 0.95 1.68
C VAL A 50 -4.54 0.74 2.63
N LYS A 51 -4.69 1.66 3.57
CA LYS A 51 -5.85 1.73 4.46
C LYS A 51 -6.44 3.13 4.37
N ASP A 52 -7.75 3.24 4.57
CA ASP A 52 -8.41 4.54 4.51
C ASP A 52 -8.24 5.25 5.85
N GLY A 53 -7.44 6.30 5.86
CA GLY A 53 -7.16 7.06 7.07
C GLY A 53 -8.36 7.74 7.68
N ASN A 54 -9.46 7.87 6.92
CA ASN A 54 -10.70 8.47 7.43
C ASN A 54 -11.57 7.47 8.17
N LYS A 55 -11.24 6.18 8.12
CA LYS A 55 -12.00 5.18 8.87
C LYS A 55 -11.51 5.12 10.31
N PRO A 56 -12.37 4.65 11.25
CA PRO A 56 -11.92 4.48 12.63
C PRO A 56 -10.82 3.39 12.70
N PRO A 57 -10.08 3.34 13.80
CA PRO A 57 -8.99 2.37 13.93
C PRO A 57 -9.38 0.93 13.62
N SER A 58 -10.60 0.53 13.99
CA SER A 58 -11.05 -0.85 13.70
C SER A 58 -11.18 -1.11 12.20
N GLY A 59 -11.40 -0.07 11.40
CA GLY A 59 -11.51 -0.18 9.95
C GLY A 59 -10.17 -0.10 9.25
N ARG A 60 -9.08 0.11 10.00
CA ARG A 60 -7.74 0.25 9.44
C ARG A 60 -6.79 -0.83 9.93
N LYS A 61 -7.28 -1.82 10.66
CA LYS A 61 -6.45 -2.91 11.14
C LYS A 61 -6.04 -3.81 9.99
N LEU A 62 -4.86 -4.39 10.12
CA LEU A 62 -4.46 -5.45 9.21
C LEU A 62 -5.32 -6.68 9.51
N THR A 63 -5.71 -7.38 8.44
CA THR A 63 -6.32 -8.70 8.61
C THR A 63 -5.25 -9.66 9.11
N GLU A 64 -5.67 -10.85 9.52
CA GLU A 64 -4.74 -11.87 9.97
C GLU A 64 -3.72 -12.22 8.89
N ALA A 65 -4.19 -12.39 7.66
CA ALA A 65 -3.30 -12.71 6.54
C ALA A 65 -2.33 -11.57 6.25
N GLU A 66 -2.81 -10.32 6.31
CA GLU A 66 -1.94 -9.16 6.12
C GLU A 66 -0.88 -9.05 7.20
N GLN A 67 -1.28 -9.31 8.45
CA GLN A 67 -0.33 -9.28 9.56
C GLN A 67 0.75 -10.35 9.37
N LYS A 68 0.32 -11.54 8.93
CA LYS A 68 1.30 -12.60 8.68
C LYS A 68 2.28 -12.20 7.59
N PHE A 69 1.80 -11.56 6.54
CA PHE A 69 2.68 -11.08 5.48
C PHE A 69 3.71 -10.09 6.05
N PHE A 70 3.25 -9.13 6.86
CA PHE A 70 4.16 -8.16 7.47
C PHE A 70 5.18 -8.84 8.37
N ASP A 71 4.75 -9.83 9.14
CA ASP A 71 5.65 -10.54 10.07
C ASP A 71 6.71 -11.35 9.34
N ASP A 72 6.35 -11.90 8.17
CA ASP A 72 7.27 -12.78 7.43
C ASP A 72 8.17 -12.03 6.45
N TRP A 73 7.85 -10.79 6.14
CA TRP A 73 8.53 -10.06 5.06
C TRP A 73 9.98 -9.75 5.42
N THR A 74 10.88 -10.10 4.51
CA THR A 74 12.32 -9.87 4.68
C THR A 74 12.92 -9.09 3.50
N GLY A 75 12.08 -8.48 2.69
CA GLY A 75 12.55 -7.73 1.52
C GLY A 75 12.69 -6.24 1.80
N GLY A 76 12.42 -5.43 0.79
CA GLY A 76 12.53 -3.99 0.89
C GLY A 76 11.46 -3.35 1.77
N VAL A 77 11.23 -2.08 1.58
CA VAL A 77 10.28 -1.34 2.42
C VAL A 77 8.89 -1.94 2.30
N LEU A 78 8.26 -2.18 3.43
CA LEU A 78 6.88 -2.61 3.51
C LEU A 78 6.20 -1.71 4.52
N ALA A 79 5.14 -1.03 4.13
CA ALA A 79 4.51 -0.03 4.98
C ALA A 79 3.01 0.02 4.79
N ILE A 80 2.31 0.44 5.85
CA ILE A 80 0.91 0.79 5.77
C ILE A 80 0.87 2.27 5.41
N VAL A 81 0.09 2.62 4.39
CA VAL A 81 -0.11 4.03 4.02
C VAL A 81 -1.60 4.35 4.09
N GLU A 82 -1.92 5.44 4.76
CA GLU A 82 -3.30 5.84 5.00
C GLU A 82 -3.66 7.14 4.30
N SER A 83 -2.69 7.78 3.67
CA SER A 83 -2.92 9.05 2.97
C SER A 83 -1.84 9.28 1.92
N VAL A 84 -2.12 10.20 1.02
CA VAL A 84 -1.13 10.65 0.03
C VAL A 84 0.12 11.17 0.75
N GLU A 85 -0.07 11.96 1.82
CA GLU A 85 1.05 12.54 2.54
C GLU A 85 1.97 11.47 3.12
N GLN A 86 1.40 10.44 3.72
CA GLN A 86 2.22 9.36 4.26
C GLN A 86 3.00 8.63 3.17
N ALA A 87 2.35 8.36 2.05
CA ALA A 87 3.00 7.68 0.93
C ALA A 87 4.18 8.52 0.41
N LEU A 88 3.96 9.81 0.23
CA LEU A 88 5.02 10.70 -0.27
C LEU A 88 6.15 10.86 0.74
N ASP A 89 5.83 10.88 2.04
CA ASP A 89 6.87 10.95 3.08
C ASP A 89 7.79 9.74 3.03
N ILE A 90 7.22 8.55 2.82
CA ILE A 90 8.04 7.35 2.70
C ILE A 90 8.92 7.44 1.47
N LEU A 91 8.34 7.88 0.34
CA LEU A 91 9.10 8.02 -0.90
C LEU A 91 10.26 9.00 -0.73
N ALA A 92 10.05 10.06 0.03
CA ALA A 92 11.09 11.08 0.24
C ALA A 92 12.29 10.57 1.03
N LYS A 93 12.13 9.46 1.73
CA LYS A 93 13.20 8.88 2.55
C LYS A 93 13.95 7.75 1.86
N VAL A 94 13.59 7.45 0.67
CA VAL A 94 14.20 6.35 -0.10
C VAL A 94 15.51 6.79 -0.74
#